data_99d7d3e5015c918191e16a1453d88f9c
#
_entry.id   99d7d3e5015c918191e16a1453d88f9c
#
_cell.length_a   1.000
_cell.length_b   1.000
_cell.length_c   1.000
_cell.angle_alpha   90.00
_cell.angle_beta   90.00
_cell.angle_gamma   90.00
#
_symmetry.space_group_name_H-M   'P 1'
#
loop_
_entity.id
_entity.type
_entity.pdbx_description
1 polymer ?
#
loop_
_entity_poly.entity_id
_entity_poly.type
_entity_poly.pdbx_seq_one_letter_code
_entity_poly.pdbx_strand_id
1 'polypeptide(L)'
;MKTNKMFMVLFAALAMASCSNEKEFADPSDDPVNEVPDVYASFSINIPHTSGEHSMSARATDPGINEESTVKSLHIFIYDAASPYTPTVAEFTVAGNTLQQAPGNTSKWITNHPISTKKADKYIFAGINLNTDIVNYITSNGLGAFNYKEFAQEVTQLADQTNGFVMFNDTYPAITPAANLYEKKSDAESNHLSISVNRVTAKAAAFTSPGFIVNGGGSMTDLKFGWRNLNKKFYFIQDKRETLIKDYNWDNYAIQDFSRGADAIGVYSSSDTPSSFSYAPENAFQYVSGTSNVDGTTFISISGVFKPARIITTVNPSPSSGADFEIKDNASPAGTTFYVVRTADEIANYFIDGSVAQQYADLCIAGATGMPPFHGNYVLADNTYTDGVCYFHVFVNGDATTPQAPYNIYRNQYFKITINSIQAPGNPSDNFDNNKPIQPNSWIGADVEVVPWEVIEEDHDL
;
A
#
# COMPACT_ATOMS: atom_id res chain seq x y z
N MET A 1 56.41 -11.73 10.89
CA MET A 1 56.62 -11.96 9.44
C MET A 1 55.32 -12.50 8.87
N LYS A 2 54.55 -11.62 8.21
CA LYS A 2 53.68 -11.91 7.07
C LYS A 2 52.85 -10.64 6.77
N THR A 3 53.05 -10.20 5.59
CA THR A 3 52.73 -8.92 4.95
C THR A 3 51.24 -8.73 4.73
N ASN A 4 50.74 -7.54 5.11
CA ASN A 4 49.45 -6.99 4.71
C ASN A 4 49.50 -6.58 3.24
N LYS A 5 48.53 -7.05 2.44
CA LYS A 5 48.27 -6.51 1.10
C LYS A 5 47.08 -5.55 1.19
N MET A 6 47.37 -4.27 1.08
CA MET A 6 46.47 -3.15 0.95
C MET A 6 45.96 -3.09 -0.50
N PHE A 7 44.68 -3.26 -0.72
CA PHE A 7 44.03 -3.00 -2.02
C PHE A 7 43.74 -1.51 -2.14
N MET A 8 44.42 -0.86 -3.06
CA MET A 8 44.27 0.54 -3.44
C MET A 8 43.20 0.60 -4.53
N VAL A 9 42.03 1.18 -4.25
CA VAL A 9 41.00 1.47 -5.25
C VAL A 9 41.36 2.80 -5.92
N LEU A 10 41.62 2.74 -7.21
CA LEU A 10 41.97 3.88 -8.05
C LEU A 10 40.66 4.56 -8.54
N PHE A 11 40.35 5.74 -8.03
CA PHE A 11 39.34 6.63 -8.60
C PHE A 11 39.92 7.30 -9.84
N ALA A 12 39.37 6.98 -11.02
CA ALA A 12 39.65 7.72 -12.24
C ALA A 12 38.67 8.90 -12.37
N ALA A 13 39.15 10.10 -12.07
CA ALA A 13 38.47 11.34 -12.41
C ALA A 13 38.61 11.60 -13.90
N LEU A 14 37.51 11.61 -14.66
CA LEU A 14 37.49 12.13 -16.03
C LEU A 14 37.45 13.67 -16.00
N ALA A 15 38.53 14.28 -16.30
CA ALA A 15 38.61 15.73 -16.59
C ALA A 15 38.08 15.98 -18.01
N MET A 16 37.10 16.87 -18.14
CA MET A 16 36.68 17.45 -19.39
C MET A 16 37.77 18.41 -19.88
N ALA A 17 38.37 18.11 -21.01
CA ALA A 17 39.23 19.06 -21.72
C ALA A 17 38.50 19.64 -22.94
N SER A 18 38.47 20.95 -22.95
CA SER A 18 37.91 21.86 -23.94
C SER A 18 38.74 21.89 -25.24
N CYS A 19 38.04 21.97 -26.34
CA CYS A 19 38.34 22.52 -27.67
C CYS A 19 39.76 22.96 -28.01
N SER A 20 40.29 22.41 -29.07
CA SER A 20 41.06 23.22 -30.06
C SER A 20 40.80 22.70 -31.47
N ASN A 21 40.48 23.65 -32.35
CA ASN A 21 40.39 23.46 -33.80
C ASN A 21 41.76 23.11 -34.36
N GLU A 22 41.91 21.91 -34.89
CA GLU A 22 42.92 21.67 -35.95
C GLU A 22 42.24 20.86 -37.05
N LYS A 23 42.34 21.44 -38.28
CA LYS A 23 41.94 20.77 -39.50
C LYS A 23 42.98 19.71 -39.81
N GLU A 24 42.71 18.45 -39.57
CA GLU A 24 43.45 17.35 -40.15
C GLU A 24 42.75 16.84 -41.42
N PHE A 25 43.59 16.55 -42.42
CA PHE A 25 43.19 16.08 -43.74
C PHE A 25 42.41 14.77 -43.64
N ALA A 26 41.22 14.74 -44.26
CA ALA A 26 40.39 13.57 -44.38
C ALA A 26 41.08 12.46 -45.18
N ASP A 27 41.21 11.28 -44.60
CA ASP A 27 41.55 10.05 -45.30
C ASP A 27 40.32 9.60 -46.11
N PRO A 28 40.45 9.33 -47.44
CA PRO A 28 39.30 9.05 -48.31
C PRO A 28 38.67 7.64 -48.11
N SER A 29 39.00 6.91 -47.06
CA SER A 29 38.54 5.55 -46.84
C SER A 29 37.48 5.36 -45.73
N ASP A 30 37.08 6.47 -45.05
CA ASP A 30 35.94 6.37 -44.11
C ASP A 30 34.62 6.57 -44.86
N ASP A 31 33.93 5.49 -45.13
CA ASP A 31 32.49 5.52 -45.39
C ASP A 31 31.83 6.32 -44.27
N PRO A 32 30.94 7.30 -44.54
CA PRO A 32 30.25 8.02 -43.48
C PRO A 32 29.45 7.00 -42.69
N VAL A 33 29.94 6.68 -41.50
CA VAL A 33 29.12 6.00 -40.48
C VAL A 33 27.86 6.85 -40.36
N ASN A 34 26.75 6.31 -40.79
CA ASN A 34 25.46 7.00 -40.83
C ASN A 34 25.01 7.19 -39.36
N GLU A 35 25.69 8.10 -38.63
CA GLU A 35 25.38 8.39 -37.21
C GLU A 35 23.96 8.93 -37.14
N VAL A 36 23.12 8.22 -36.41
CA VAL A 36 21.77 8.66 -36.12
C VAL A 36 21.84 10.01 -35.39
N PRO A 37 21.23 11.08 -35.91
CA PRO A 37 21.36 12.43 -35.36
C PRO A 37 20.72 12.47 -33.92
N ASP A 38 21.28 13.36 -33.11
CA ASP A 38 20.72 13.67 -31.81
C ASP A 38 19.44 14.48 -31.98
N VAL A 39 18.47 14.18 -31.12
CA VAL A 39 17.21 14.91 -30.98
C VAL A 39 16.96 15.21 -29.52
N TYR A 40 16.00 16.07 -29.25
CA TYR A 40 15.72 16.58 -27.91
C TYR A 40 14.26 16.34 -27.52
N ALA A 41 14.05 16.10 -26.24
CA ALA A 41 12.72 16.00 -25.62
C ALA A 41 12.69 16.71 -24.26
N SER A 42 11.66 17.48 -24.01
CA SER A 42 11.31 18.03 -22.70
C SER A 42 10.01 17.41 -22.22
N PHE A 43 9.78 17.41 -20.92
CA PHE A 43 8.69 16.67 -20.32
C PHE A 43 7.81 17.53 -19.43
N SER A 44 6.53 17.26 -19.48
CA SER A 44 5.56 17.68 -18.48
C SER A 44 4.96 16.44 -17.81
N ILE A 45 5.02 16.40 -16.47
CA ILE A 45 4.56 15.27 -15.69
C ILE A 45 3.32 15.69 -14.93
N ASN A 46 2.23 14.94 -15.12
CA ASN A 46 1.01 15.11 -14.36
C ASN A 46 1.03 14.12 -13.19
N ILE A 47 0.97 14.64 -11.96
CA ILE A 47 0.91 13.84 -10.75
C ILE A 47 -0.51 13.83 -10.20
N PRO A 48 -0.92 12.81 -9.42
CA PRO A 48 -2.16 12.84 -8.70
C PRO A 48 -2.22 14.05 -7.77
N HIS A 49 -3.29 14.85 -7.86
CA HIS A 49 -3.40 16.10 -7.14
C HIS A 49 -4.11 15.95 -5.80
N THR A 50 -3.68 16.74 -4.83
CA THR A 50 -4.37 16.96 -3.56
C THR A 50 -4.83 18.42 -3.53
N SER A 51 -5.99 18.75 -4.12
CA SER A 51 -6.48 20.12 -4.04
C SER A 51 -7.48 20.32 -2.92
N GLY A 52 -7.29 21.39 -2.15
CA GLY A 52 -8.21 21.85 -1.13
C GLY A 52 -9.39 22.68 -1.67
N GLU A 53 -9.75 22.58 -2.94
CA GLU A 53 -10.90 23.28 -3.50
C GLU A 53 -11.95 22.27 -4.02
N HIS A 54 -13.11 22.32 -3.39
CA HIS A 54 -14.26 21.48 -3.71
C HIS A 54 -14.88 21.89 -5.05
N SER A 55 -14.72 21.09 -6.09
CA SER A 55 -15.66 21.09 -7.19
C SER A 55 -16.70 20.00 -6.94
N MET A 56 -17.95 20.42 -6.83
CA MET A 56 -19.09 19.54 -6.60
C MET A 56 -19.46 18.79 -7.89
N SER A 57 -18.82 17.69 -8.18
CA SER A 57 -19.35 16.70 -9.10
C SER A 57 -19.27 15.29 -8.50
N ALA A 58 -20.30 14.56 -8.71
CA ALA A 58 -20.89 13.39 -8.08
C ALA A 58 -20.06 12.14 -7.76
N ARG A 59 -18.76 12.27 -7.40
CA ARG A 59 -18.00 11.27 -6.63
C ARG A 59 -17.06 12.06 -5.73
N ALA A 60 -17.27 11.99 -4.43
CA ALA A 60 -16.39 12.61 -3.46
C ALA A 60 -14.99 12.05 -3.60
N THR A 61 -14.08 12.85 -4.14
CA THR A 61 -12.65 12.61 -4.07
C THR A 61 -12.17 13.20 -2.75
N ASP A 62 -11.40 12.46 -1.99
CA ASP A 62 -10.85 12.95 -0.74
C ASP A 62 -9.42 13.42 -1.01
N PRO A 63 -9.11 14.71 -0.87
CA PRO A 63 -7.76 15.21 -1.02
C PRO A 63 -6.86 14.53 0.02
N GLY A 64 -5.68 14.09 -0.42
CA GLY A 64 -4.66 13.61 0.49
C GLY A 64 -4.03 14.75 1.30
N ILE A 65 -3.04 14.42 2.12
CA ILE A 65 -2.18 15.39 2.75
C ILE A 65 -1.12 15.90 1.75
N ASN A 66 -0.59 17.10 1.97
CA ASN A 66 0.39 17.72 1.05
C ASN A 66 1.62 16.85 0.81
N GLU A 67 2.05 16.08 1.80
CA GLU A 67 3.19 15.18 1.75
C GLU A 67 3.03 14.10 0.68
N GLU A 68 1.81 13.68 0.40
CA GLU A 68 1.49 12.64 -0.58
C GLU A 68 1.65 13.09 -2.04
N SER A 69 1.64 14.40 -2.29
CA SER A 69 1.89 15.01 -3.61
C SER A 69 3.24 15.73 -3.71
N THR A 70 4.09 15.62 -2.69
CA THR A 70 5.42 16.22 -2.70
C THR A 70 6.29 15.59 -3.79
N VAL A 71 6.80 16.42 -4.69
CA VAL A 71 7.77 16.05 -5.72
C VAL A 71 9.13 16.62 -5.36
N LYS A 72 10.15 15.78 -5.28
CA LYS A 72 11.55 16.18 -5.05
C LYS A 72 12.43 15.89 -6.24
N SER A 73 12.18 14.74 -6.89
CA SER A 73 12.96 14.31 -8.06
C SER A 73 12.08 13.63 -9.10
N LEU A 74 12.52 13.70 -10.33
CA LEU A 74 11.96 13.01 -11.50
C LEU A 74 13.09 12.29 -12.20
N HIS A 75 12.93 11.00 -12.45
CA HIS A 75 13.78 10.23 -13.36
C HIS A 75 13.02 9.96 -14.64
N ILE A 76 13.66 10.23 -15.76
CA ILE A 76 13.18 9.87 -17.10
C ILE A 76 14.08 8.79 -17.68
N PHE A 77 13.46 7.68 -18.09
CA PHE A 77 14.13 6.54 -18.74
C PHE A 77 13.62 6.44 -20.18
N ILE A 78 14.51 6.63 -21.15
CA ILE A 78 14.20 6.60 -22.57
C ILE A 78 14.91 5.39 -23.19
N TYR A 79 14.15 4.53 -23.86
CA TYR A 79 14.67 3.36 -24.57
C TYR A 79 14.26 3.40 -26.03
N ASP A 80 15.16 3.02 -26.94
CA ASP A 80 14.80 2.81 -28.33
C ASP A 80 13.73 1.69 -28.44
N ALA A 81 12.70 1.92 -29.24
CA ALA A 81 11.64 0.92 -29.43
C ALA A 81 12.12 -0.32 -30.20
N ALA A 82 13.19 -0.17 -30.99
CA ALA A 82 13.87 -1.26 -31.65
C ALA A 82 15.12 -1.71 -30.88
N SER A 83 15.42 -3.00 -30.90
CA SER A 83 16.66 -3.55 -30.31
C SER A 83 17.89 -3.14 -31.11
N PRO A 84 19.05 -2.86 -30.49
CA PRO A 84 19.30 -2.90 -29.05
C PRO A 84 18.73 -1.70 -28.31
N TYR A 85 18.16 -1.92 -27.14
CA TYR A 85 17.60 -0.87 -26.29
C TYR A 85 18.73 -0.11 -25.59
N THR A 86 19.16 1.01 -26.16
CA THR A 86 20.15 1.88 -25.52
C THR A 86 19.43 2.84 -24.57
N PRO A 87 19.66 2.78 -23.26
CA PRO A 87 18.98 3.65 -22.32
C PRO A 87 19.58 5.05 -22.34
N THR A 88 18.72 6.07 -22.34
CA THR A 88 19.05 7.42 -21.89
C THR A 88 18.34 7.64 -20.56
N VAL A 89 19.10 7.90 -19.50
CA VAL A 89 18.55 8.16 -18.17
C VAL A 89 18.91 9.57 -17.75
N ALA A 90 17.92 10.33 -17.29
CA ALA A 90 18.12 11.68 -16.79
C ALA A 90 17.38 11.88 -15.48
N GLU A 91 18.00 12.58 -14.54
CA GLU A 91 17.42 13.00 -13.28
C GLU A 91 17.21 14.51 -13.28
N PHE A 92 16.04 14.93 -12.81
CA PHE A 92 15.66 16.32 -12.58
C PHE A 92 15.26 16.49 -11.13
N THR A 93 15.69 17.56 -10.48
CA THR A 93 15.39 17.79 -9.06
C THR A 93 14.87 19.20 -8.84
N VAL A 94 13.96 19.32 -7.85
CA VAL A 94 13.46 20.62 -7.40
C VAL A 94 14.60 21.41 -6.74
N ALA A 95 15.39 20.77 -5.90
CA ALA A 95 16.53 21.40 -5.23
C ALA A 95 17.60 21.92 -6.20
N GLY A 96 17.83 21.21 -7.33
CA GLY A 96 18.73 21.62 -8.38
C GLY A 96 18.14 22.62 -9.38
N ASN A 97 16.89 23.01 -9.19
CA ASN A 97 16.15 23.90 -10.10
C ASN A 97 16.09 23.39 -11.55
N THR A 98 16.10 22.07 -11.72
CA THR A 98 15.96 21.40 -13.02
C THR A 98 14.56 20.88 -13.28
N LEU A 99 13.74 20.79 -12.20
CA LEU A 99 12.34 20.44 -12.18
C LEU A 99 11.55 21.53 -11.46
N GLN A 100 10.48 22.00 -12.06
CA GLN A 100 9.63 23.03 -11.47
C GLN A 100 8.16 22.74 -11.71
N GLN A 101 7.32 23.25 -10.83
CA GLN A 101 5.87 23.20 -10.99
C GLN A 101 5.45 24.14 -12.13
N ALA A 102 4.52 23.71 -12.96
CA ALA A 102 3.98 24.55 -14.03
C ALA A 102 3.24 25.76 -13.45
N PRO A 103 3.40 26.97 -14.03
CA PRO A 103 2.70 28.15 -13.57
C PRO A 103 1.19 27.94 -13.56
N GLY A 104 0.55 28.15 -12.40
CA GLY A 104 -0.89 28.06 -12.24
C GLY A 104 -1.47 26.63 -12.17
N ASN A 105 -0.64 25.59 -12.22
CA ASN A 105 -1.07 24.21 -12.10
C ASN A 105 -0.20 23.43 -11.11
N THR A 106 -0.76 23.10 -9.96
CA THR A 106 -0.04 22.46 -8.85
C THR A 106 0.21 20.97 -9.05
N SER A 107 -0.53 20.33 -9.94
CA SER A 107 -0.36 18.90 -10.28
C SER A 107 0.54 18.65 -11.47
N LYS A 108 1.00 19.71 -12.16
CA LYS A 108 1.84 19.60 -13.34
C LYS A 108 3.26 20.07 -13.07
N TRP A 109 4.23 19.24 -13.41
CA TRP A 109 5.65 19.51 -13.27
C TRP A 109 6.35 19.52 -14.62
N ILE A 110 7.28 20.43 -14.84
CA ILE A 110 8.00 20.60 -16.11
C ILE A 110 9.51 20.52 -15.91
N THR A 111 10.20 19.90 -16.88
CA THR A 111 11.67 19.90 -16.92
C THR A 111 12.17 21.21 -17.49
N ASN A 112 13.19 21.82 -16.84
CA ASN A 112 13.72 23.12 -17.22
C ASN A 112 14.74 23.06 -18.38
N HIS A 113 15.11 21.87 -18.82
CA HIS A 113 15.97 21.67 -19.97
C HIS A 113 15.65 20.34 -20.65
N PRO A 114 15.91 20.23 -21.98
CA PRO A 114 15.61 19.01 -22.70
C PRO A 114 16.69 17.95 -22.52
N ILE A 115 16.30 16.71 -22.68
CA ILE A 115 17.18 15.54 -22.76
C ILE A 115 17.60 15.36 -24.22
N SER A 116 18.89 15.08 -24.45
CA SER A 116 19.41 14.65 -25.76
C SER A 116 19.33 13.13 -25.87
N THR A 117 18.86 12.62 -27.00
CA THR A 117 18.80 11.18 -27.31
C THR A 117 18.95 10.99 -28.83
N LYS A 118 19.18 9.76 -29.28
CA LYS A 118 19.27 9.46 -30.74
C LYS A 118 17.88 9.49 -31.39
N LYS A 119 17.81 9.90 -32.65
CA LYS A 119 16.56 9.97 -33.43
C LYS A 119 16.06 8.56 -33.77
N ALA A 120 15.15 8.04 -32.95
CA ALA A 120 14.49 6.77 -33.13
C ALA A 120 13.14 6.80 -32.39
N ASP A 121 12.26 5.88 -32.71
CA ASP A 121 11.04 5.64 -31.92
C ASP A 121 11.40 5.21 -30.50
N LYS A 122 10.69 5.70 -29.49
CA LYS A 122 11.05 5.56 -28.07
C LYS A 122 9.93 5.00 -27.20
N TYR A 123 10.32 4.17 -26.19
CA TYR A 123 9.56 4.02 -24.97
C TYR A 123 10.09 5.00 -23.93
N ILE A 124 9.19 5.74 -23.29
CA ILE A 124 9.56 6.78 -22.32
C ILE A 124 8.82 6.52 -21.00
N PHE A 125 9.61 6.29 -19.95
CA PHE A 125 9.09 6.07 -18.61
C PHE A 125 9.51 7.20 -17.68
N ALA A 126 8.62 7.56 -16.77
CA ALA A 126 8.86 8.54 -15.72
C ALA A 126 8.72 7.89 -14.35
N GLY A 127 9.60 8.25 -13.44
CA GLY A 127 9.51 7.86 -12.03
C GLY A 127 9.76 9.07 -11.13
N ILE A 128 8.83 9.29 -10.19
CA ILE A 128 8.91 10.38 -9.21
C ILE A 128 9.43 9.82 -7.88
N ASN A 129 10.32 10.57 -7.23
CA ASN A 129 10.86 10.30 -5.89
C ASN A 129 11.47 8.90 -5.76
N LEU A 130 12.13 8.42 -6.81
CA LEU A 130 12.76 7.11 -6.81
C LEU A 130 13.95 7.10 -5.85
N ASN A 131 14.04 6.07 -5.02
CA ASN A 131 15.24 5.83 -4.22
C ASN A 131 16.33 5.13 -5.06
N THR A 132 17.53 5.08 -4.52
CA THR A 132 18.71 4.53 -5.19
C THR A 132 18.53 3.06 -5.60
N ASP A 133 17.84 2.25 -4.79
CA ASP A 133 17.64 0.82 -5.08
C ASP A 133 16.76 0.62 -6.32
N ILE A 134 15.68 1.40 -6.44
CA ILE A 134 14.80 1.41 -7.61
C ILE A 134 15.58 1.82 -8.87
N VAL A 135 16.33 2.94 -8.80
CA VAL A 135 17.11 3.44 -9.95
C VAL A 135 18.15 2.42 -10.38
N ASN A 136 18.88 1.81 -9.43
CA ASN A 136 19.86 0.77 -9.72
C ASN A 136 19.24 -0.46 -10.37
N TYR A 137 18.07 -0.90 -9.86
CA TYR A 137 17.35 -2.03 -10.44
C TYR A 137 16.93 -1.76 -11.88
N ILE A 138 16.32 -0.58 -12.14
CA ILE A 138 15.91 -0.18 -13.50
C ILE A 138 17.11 -0.10 -14.43
N THR A 139 18.19 0.55 -14.00
CA THR A 139 19.41 0.70 -14.80
C THR A 139 20.04 -0.66 -15.15
N SER A 140 20.05 -1.59 -14.19
CA SER A 140 20.62 -2.93 -14.38
C SER A 140 19.79 -3.84 -15.27
N ASN A 141 18.46 -3.68 -15.28
CA ASN A 141 17.53 -4.51 -16.03
C ASN A 141 17.05 -3.85 -17.34
N GLY A 142 17.35 -2.56 -17.54
CA GLY A 142 16.94 -1.80 -18.72
C GLY A 142 15.43 -1.79 -18.94
N LEU A 143 14.99 -1.82 -20.19
CA LEU A 143 13.56 -1.88 -20.54
C LEU A 143 12.84 -3.08 -19.89
N GLY A 144 13.57 -4.17 -19.62
CA GLY A 144 13.03 -5.35 -18.96
C GLY A 144 12.47 -5.09 -17.56
N ALA A 145 12.97 -4.06 -16.85
CA ALA A 145 12.45 -3.68 -15.54
C ALA A 145 10.98 -3.23 -15.60
N PHE A 146 10.54 -2.65 -16.70
CA PHE A 146 9.18 -2.17 -16.91
C PHE A 146 8.26 -3.20 -17.56
N ASN A 147 8.80 -4.33 -18.02
CA ASN A 147 8.01 -5.37 -18.68
C ASN A 147 7.44 -6.36 -17.65
N TYR A 148 6.68 -5.83 -16.69
CA TYR A 148 5.99 -6.62 -15.65
C TYR A 148 6.94 -7.58 -14.92
N LYS A 149 8.12 -7.07 -14.62
CA LYS A 149 9.11 -7.76 -13.80
C LYS A 149 8.97 -7.30 -12.36
N GLU A 150 8.93 -8.25 -11.45
CA GLU A 150 8.78 -7.96 -10.03
C GLU A 150 9.96 -7.17 -9.46
N PHE A 151 9.65 -6.25 -8.58
CA PHE A 151 10.60 -5.53 -7.75
C PHE A 151 10.15 -5.62 -6.29
N ALA A 152 11.09 -5.83 -5.38
CA ALA A 152 10.80 -5.93 -3.96
C ALA A 152 11.22 -4.67 -3.21
N GLN A 153 10.27 -4.06 -2.47
CA GLN A 153 10.50 -2.86 -1.69
C GLN A 153 9.54 -2.76 -0.51
N GLU A 154 10.03 -2.27 0.62
CA GLU A 154 9.19 -2.02 1.80
C GLU A 154 8.29 -0.79 1.58
N VAL A 155 7.07 -0.83 2.13
CA VAL A 155 6.09 0.26 1.97
C VAL A 155 6.59 1.61 2.49
N THR A 156 7.40 1.61 3.54
CA THR A 156 7.99 2.84 4.11
C THR A 156 8.92 3.58 3.15
N GLN A 157 9.45 2.88 2.16
CA GLN A 157 10.28 3.47 1.10
C GLN A 157 9.46 3.86 -0.14
N LEU A 158 8.24 3.35 -0.27
CA LEU A 158 7.32 3.68 -1.37
C LEU A 158 6.39 4.84 -1.00
N ALA A 159 6.01 4.94 0.27
CA ALA A 159 5.13 5.96 0.84
C ALA A 159 5.88 6.75 1.92
N ASP A 160 6.99 7.39 1.53
CA ASP A 160 7.82 8.19 2.42
C ASP A 160 7.28 9.62 2.48
N GLN A 161 6.64 9.99 3.60
CA GLN A 161 6.12 11.33 3.80
C GLN A 161 7.22 12.42 3.84
N THR A 162 8.47 12.04 4.15
CA THR A 162 9.60 12.98 4.18
C THR A 162 10.21 13.18 2.81
N ASN A 163 10.41 12.08 2.05
CA ASN A 163 11.08 12.12 0.75
C ASN A 163 10.11 12.14 -0.44
N GLY A 164 8.82 12.00 -0.19
CA GLY A 164 7.77 11.97 -1.20
C GLY A 164 7.46 10.54 -1.66
N PHE A 165 6.28 10.36 -2.18
CA PHE A 165 5.76 9.07 -2.61
C PHE A 165 6.35 8.66 -3.95
N VAL A 166 6.69 7.38 -4.09
CA VAL A 166 7.12 6.80 -5.37
C VAL A 166 5.94 6.73 -6.32
N MET A 167 6.13 7.27 -7.53
CA MET A 167 5.13 7.24 -8.60
C MET A 167 5.78 6.78 -9.90
N PHE A 168 5.02 6.09 -10.73
CA PHE A 168 5.41 5.67 -12.08
C PHE A 168 4.27 5.95 -13.07
N ASN A 169 4.58 5.83 -14.39
CA ASN A 169 3.56 5.94 -15.44
C ASN A 169 2.28 5.20 -15.05
N ASP A 170 1.15 5.82 -15.25
CA ASP A 170 -0.17 5.20 -15.00
C ASP A 170 -0.40 3.96 -15.87
N THR A 171 0.09 4.02 -17.11
CA THR A 171 0.00 2.92 -18.07
C THR A 171 1.35 2.65 -18.72
N TYR A 172 1.51 1.45 -19.29
CA TYR A 172 2.68 1.17 -20.12
C TYR A 172 2.67 2.14 -21.31
N PRO A 173 3.77 2.91 -21.54
CA PRO A 173 3.76 3.98 -22.52
C PRO A 173 3.62 3.42 -23.93
N ALA A 174 2.82 4.09 -24.75
CA ALA A 174 2.86 3.89 -26.19
C ALA A 174 4.21 4.33 -26.76
N ILE A 175 4.56 3.77 -27.90
CA ILE A 175 5.77 4.20 -28.63
C ILE A 175 5.62 5.67 -29.02
N THR A 176 6.57 6.50 -28.60
CA THR A 176 6.72 7.88 -29.05
C THR A 176 7.48 7.85 -30.39
N PRO A 177 6.85 8.24 -31.52
CA PRO A 177 7.51 8.27 -32.81
C PRO A 177 8.70 9.22 -32.82
N ALA A 178 9.75 8.90 -33.59
CA ALA A 178 10.91 9.77 -33.77
C ALA A 178 10.53 11.17 -34.27
N ALA A 179 9.42 11.31 -35.00
CA ALA A 179 8.90 12.56 -35.49
C ALA A 179 8.38 13.52 -34.39
N ASN A 180 8.10 12.99 -33.20
CA ASN A 180 7.67 13.76 -32.01
C ASN A 180 8.88 14.26 -31.19
N LEU A 181 10.11 13.96 -31.61
CA LEU A 181 11.35 14.44 -31.00
C LEU A 181 11.92 15.61 -31.84
N TYR A 182 12.52 16.58 -31.19
CA TYR A 182 12.89 17.83 -31.79
C TYR A 182 14.37 17.87 -32.13
N GLU A 183 14.71 18.40 -33.32
CA GLU A 183 16.11 18.60 -33.73
C GLU A 183 16.77 19.81 -33.03
N LYS A 184 15.94 20.73 -32.48
CA LYS A 184 16.41 21.90 -31.73
C LYS A 184 15.95 21.85 -30.28
N LYS A 185 16.83 22.24 -29.38
CA LYS A 185 16.54 22.36 -27.95
C LYS A 185 15.37 23.29 -27.67
N SER A 186 15.35 24.47 -28.34
CA SER A 186 14.27 25.45 -28.15
C SER A 186 12.89 24.94 -28.50
N ASP A 187 12.82 24.08 -29.52
CA ASP A 187 11.53 23.51 -29.95
C ASP A 187 11.05 22.47 -28.93
N ALA A 188 11.97 21.68 -28.38
CA ALA A 188 11.65 20.75 -27.27
C ALA A 188 11.24 21.49 -26.00
N GLU A 189 11.90 22.58 -25.63
CA GLU A 189 11.59 23.43 -24.49
C GLU A 189 10.20 24.10 -24.61
N SER A 190 9.74 24.34 -25.83
CA SER A 190 8.43 24.93 -26.11
C SER A 190 7.29 23.89 -26.20
N ASN A 191 7.63 22.59 -26.36
CA ASN A 191 6.69 21.52 -26.62
C ASN A 191 7.03 20.30 -25.76
N HIS A 192 6.49 20.27 -24.56
CA HIS A 192 6.74 19.17 -23.61
C HIS A 192 5.93 17.92 -23.97
N LEU A 193 6.58 16.76 -23.92
CA LEU A 193 5.89 15.48 -23.94
C LEU A 193 5.19 15.26 -22.59
N SER A 194 3.89 15.01 -22.62
CA SER A 194 3.08 14.84 -21.41
C SER A 194 3.09 13.38 -20.95
N ILE A 195 3.35 13.15 -19.66
CA ILE A 195 3.33 11.84 -19.02
C ILE A 195 2.50 11.94 -17.74
N SER A 196 1.54 11.04 -17.56
CA SER A 196 0.80 10.89 -16.32
C SER A 196 1.43 9.79 -15.47
N VAL A 197 1.57 10.04 -14.17
CA VAL A 197 2.11 9.10 -13.20
C VAL A 197 1.13 8.89 -12.05
N ASN A 198 1.16 7.71 -11.43
CA ASN A 198 0.37 7.38 -10.25
C ASN A 198 1.25 6.85 -9.13
N ARG A 199 0.83 7.07 -7.88
CA ARG A 199 1.44 6.44 -6.70
C ARG A 199 1.37 4.93 -6.83
N VAL A 200 2.42 4.23 -6.42
CA VAL A 200 2.46 2.75 -6.45
C VAL A 200 1.78 2.12 -5.24
N THR A 201 1.26 2.92 -4.33
CA THR A 201 0.61 2.51 -3.10
C THR A 201 -0.87 2.86 -3.09
N ALA A 202 -1.64 2.15 -2.27
CA ALA A 202 -2.96 2.52 -1.79
C ALA A 202 -2.84 3.13 -0.39
N LYS A 203 -3.88 3.84 0.07
CA LYS A 203 -3.97 4.33 1.44
C LYS A 203 -5.28 3.90 2.11
N ALA A 204 -5.27 3.86 3.43
CA ALA A 204 -6.46 3.70 4.24
C ALA A 204 -6.51 4.73 5.36
N ALA A 205 -7.73 5.07 5.78
CA ALA A 205 -8.00 5.74 7.03
C ALA A 205 -9.21 5.09 7.69
N ALA A 206 -9.24 5.12 9.02
CA ALA A 206 -10.36 4.61 9.77
C ALA A 206 -10.82 5.59 10.84
N PHE A 207 -12.10 5.61 11.10
CA PHE A 207 -12.74 6.44 12.13
C PHE A 207 -14.04 5.79 12.62
N THR A 208 -14.49 6.19 13.79
CA THR A 208 -15.79 5.75 14.30
C THR A 208 -16.89 6.67 13.76
N SER A 209 -18.06 6.08 13.44
CA SER A 209 -19.23 6.87 13.09
C SER A 209 -19.73 7.69 14.30
N PRO A 210 -20.46 8.79 14.07
CA PRO A 210 -21.10 9.54 15.15
C PRO A 210 -22.03 8.72 16.04
N GLY A 211 -22.56 7.61 15.50
CA GLY A 211 -23.42 6.67 16.20
C GLY A 211 -22.72 5.40 16.67
N PHE A 212 -21.39 5.41 16.77
CA PHE A 212 -20.63 4.23 17.19
C PHE A 212 -21.10 3.65 18.52
N ILE A 213 -21.34 2.34 18.54
CA ILE A 213 -21.81 1.62 19.72
C ILE A 213 -20.98 0.35 19.97
N VAL A 214 -20.89 -0.03 21.23
CA VAL A 214 -20.32 -1.32 21.67
C VAL A 214 -21.43 -2.19 22.25
N ASN A 215 -21.89 -3.16 21.46
CA ASN A 215 -23.02 -4.03 21.83
C ASN A 215 -22.60 -5.27 22.63
N GLY A 216 -21.35 -5.64 22.63
CA GLY A 216 -20.83 -6.90 23.18
C GLY A 216 -20.82 -7.00 24.73
N GLY A 217 -21.64 -6.18 25.40
CA GLY A 217 -21.71 -6.19 26.87
C GLY A 217 -20.47 -5.62 27.54
N GLY A 218 -19.87 -4.58 26.95
CA GLY A 218 -18.64 -3.94 27.44
C GLY A 218 -18.43 -2.53 26.92
N SER A 219 -17.19 -2.08 27.01
CA SER A 219 -16.70 -0.83 26.41
C SER A 219 -15.41 -1.08 25.66
N MET A 220 -15.10 -0.21 24.68
CA MET A 220 -13.89 -0.27 23.86
C MET A 220 -13.15 1.06 23.94
N THR A 221 -11.85 1.02 24.12
CA THR A 221 -10.96 2.18 24.13
C THR A 221 -9.72 1.89 23.28
N ASP A 222 -8.88 2.92 23.06
CA ASP A 222 -7.57 2.82 22.38
C ASP A 222 -7.64 2.13 21.00
N LEU A 223 -8.69 2.47 20.24
CA LEU A 223 -8.88 1.96 18.90
C LEU A 223 -7.74 2.40 17.99
N LYS A 224 -7.20 1.47 17.22
CA LYS A 224 -6.10 1.66 16.27
C LYS A 224 -6.33 0.82 15.01
N PHE A 225 -5.71 1.21 13.91
CA PHE A 225 -5.79 0.43 12.68
C PHE A 225 -4.45 0.40 11.95
N GLY A 226 -4.28 -0.53 11.06
CA GLY A 226 -3.16 -0.60 10.15
C GLY A 226 -3.35 -1.68 9.11
N TRP A 227 -2.62 -1.58 8.02
CA TRP A 227 -2.57 -2.64 7.04
C TRP A 227 -1.83 -3.87 7.57
N ARG A 228 -2.30 -5.04 7.15
CA ARG A 228 -1.68 -6.33 7.41
C ARG A 228 -1.45 -7.08 6.12
N ASN A 229 -0.47 -8.00 6.16
CA ASN A 229 -0.14 -8.87 5.06
C ASN A 229 0.24 -8.08 3.81
N LEU A 230 1.23 -7.18 3.96
CA LEU A 230 1.65 -6.27 2.90
C LEU A 230 2.45 -7.03 1.83
N ASN A 231 2.10 -6.77 0.58
CA ASN A 231 2.87 -7.23 -0.55
C ASN A 231 4.26 -6.56 -0.58
N LYS A 232 5.32 -7.35 -0.79
CA LYS A 232 6.68 -6.82 -1.00
C LYS A 232 7.09 -6.74 -2.46
N LYS A 233 6.38 -7.46 -3.35
CA LYS A 233 6.74 -7.53 -4.76
C LYS A 233 5.61 -6.95 -5.62
N PHE A 234 5.96 -6.02 -6.47
CA PHE A 234 5.02 -5.34 -7.35
C PHE A 234 5.68 -5.02 -8.69
N TYR A 235 4.87 -4.60 -9.66
CA TYR A 235 5.33 -4.09 -10.95
C TYR A 235 5.41 -2.56 -10.92
N PHE A 236 6.42 -1.96 -11.55
CA PHE A 236 6.50 -0.50 -11.67
C PHE A 236 5.30 0.06 -12.43
N ILE A 237 4.90 -0.60 -13.49
CA ILE A 237 3.70 -0.27 -14.26
C ILE A 237 2.59 -1.26 -13.95
N GLN A 238 1.39 -0.76 -13.69
CA GLN A 238 0.23 -1.60 -13.40
C GLN A 238 -0.10 -2.49 -14.61
N ASP A 239 -0.30 -3.78 -14.41
CA ASP A 239 -0.63 -4.71 -15.49
C ASP A 239 -2.11 -4.65 -15.85
N LYS A 240 -2.40 -3.90 -16.90
CA LYS A 240 -3.73 -3.72 -17.50
C LYS A 240 -3.85 -4.39 -18.88
N ARG A 241 -2.99 -5.36 -19.21
CA ARG A 241 -2.98 -6.02 -20.51
C ARG A 241 -4.19 -6.93 -20.74
N GLU A 242 -4.83 -7.41 -19.68
CA GLU A 242 -6.01 -8.24 -19.73
C GLU A 242 -7.23 -7.52 -19.14
N THR A 243 -8.35 -8.20 -19.11
CA THR A 243 -9.62 -7.66 -18.59
C THR A 243 -9.53 -7.30 -17.10
N LEU A 244 -8.76 -8.09 -16.34
CA LEU A 244 -8.50 -7.85 -14.91
C LEU A 244 -7.12 -7.25 -14.71
N ILE A 245 -7.02 -6.30 -13.79
CA ILE A 245 -5.75 -5.72 -13.36
C ILE A 245 -5.01 -6.76 -12.53
N LYS A 246 -3.74 -6.99 -12.87
CA LYS A 246 -2.88 -7.99 -12.22
C LYS A 246 -1.62 -7.35 -11.66
N ASP A 247 -1.00 -8.02 -10.70
CA ASP A 247 0.37 -7.77 -10.29
C ASP A 247 1.15 -9.09 -10.11
N TYR A 248 2.32 -9.05 -9.50
CA TYR A 248 3.16 -10.23 -9.29
C TYR A 248 2.42 -11.37 -8.57
N ASN A 249 1.56 -11.08 -7.61
CA ASN A 249 0.90 -12.09 -6.79
C ASN A 249 -0.26 -12.78 -7.49
N TRP A 250 -0.69 -12.29 -8.64
CA TRP A 250 -1.78 -12.90 -9.39
C TRP A 250 -1.54 -14.37 -9.74
N ASP A 251 -0.34 -14.66 -10.24
CA ASP A 251 0.07 -16.02 -10.63
C ASP A 251 0.96 -16.70 -9.57
N ASN A 252 1.43 -15.96 -8.57
CA ASN A 252 2.38 -16.41 -7.56
C ASN A 252 1.78 -16.45 -6.15
N TYR A 253 0.48 -16.34 -6.02
CA TYR A 253 -0.27 -16.32 -4.77
C TYR A 253 0.14 -17.43 -3.79
N ALA A 254 0.36 -18.67 -4.27
CA ALA A 254 0.76 -19.81 -3.45
C ALA A 254 2.23 -19.76 -2.96
N ILE A 255 3.04 -18.83 -3.46
CA ILE A 255 4.48 -18.71 -3.14
C ILE A 255 4.70 -17.77 -1.93
N GLN A 256 3.72 -16.96 -1.60
CA GLN A 256 3.67 -16.13 -0.39
C GLN A 256 4.88 -15.19 -0.20
N ASP A 257 5.09 -14.32 -1.16
CA ASP A 257 6.06 -13.23 -1.04
C ASP A 257 5.56 -12.06 -0.15
N PHE A 258 4.55 -12.34 0.69
CA PHE A 258 3.94 -11.37 1.58
C PHE A 258 4.77 -11.15 2.84
N SER A 259 4.87 -9.90 3.29
CA SER A 259 5.34 -9.59 4.63
C SER A 259 4.20 -9.04 5.46
N ARG A 260 4.18 -9.36 6.74
CA ARG A 260 3.45 -8.56 7.71
C ARG A 260 4.08 -7.19 7.76
N GLY A 261 3.29 -6.14 7.46
CA GLY A 261 3.67 -4.78 7.78
C GLY A 261 3.90 -4.64 9.28
N ALA A 262 4.89 -3.85 9.68
CA ALA A 262 4.92 -3.33 11.03
C ALA A 262 3.59 -2.58 11.28
N ASP A 263 3.11 -2.57 12.52
CA ASP A 263 1.87 -1.89 12.90
C ASP A 263 1.98 -0.40 12.60
N ALA A 264 1.57 -0.01 11.40
CA ALA A 264 1.30 1.40 11.12
C ALA A 264 -0.03 1.71 11.79
N ILE A 265 0.04 2.19 13.02
CA ILE A 265 -1.13 2.36 13.87
C ILE A 265 -1.61 3.79 13.74
N GLY A 266 -2.79 3.97 13.16
CA GLY A 266 -3.53 5.22 13.21
C GLY A 266 -4.51 5.24 14.37
N VAL A 267 -4.77 6.42 14.91
CA VAL A 267 -5.73 6.63 15.99
C VAL A 267 -7.07 7.02 15.38
N TYR A 268 -8.14 6.38 15.82
CA TYR A 268 -9.49 6.69 15.36
C TYR A 268 -9.95 8.06 15.89
N SER A 269 -10.67 8.78 15.04
CA SER A 269 -11.38 10.00 15.38
C SER A 269 -12.88 9.73 15.37
N SER A 270 -13.63 10.43 16.19
CA SER A 270 -15.10 10.46 16.14
C SER A 270 -15.66 11.43 15.10
N SER A 271 -14.79 12.11 14.35
CA SER A 271 -15.15 13.03 13.27
C SER A 271 -14.97 12.36 11.90
N ASP A 272 -15.59 12.93 10.87
CA ASP A 272 -15.43 12.46 9.48
C ASP A 272 -14.03 12.74 8.90
N THR A 273 -13.19 13.48 9.64
CA THR A 273 -11.81 13.79 9.23
C THR A 273 -10.86 12.79 9.87
N PRO A 274 -10.19 11.92 9.10
CA PRO A 274 -9.21 10.99 9.63
C PRO A 274 -8.02 11.72 10.27
N SER A 275 -7.56 11.25 11.41
CA SER A 275 -6.39 11.80 12.10
C SER A 275 -5.07 11.23 11.61
N SER A 276 -5.11 10.10 10.91
CA SER A 276 -3.93 9.42 10.37
C SER A 276 -4.28 8.53 9.19
N PHE A 277 -3.26 8.24 8.40
CA PHE A 277 -3.34 7.36 7.23
C PHE A 277 -2.34 6.21 7.34
N SER A 278 -2.71 5.07 6.79
CA SER A 278 -1.84 3.90 6.62
C SER A 278 -1.75 3.56 5.14
N TYR A 279 -0.57 3.12 4.68
CA TYR A 279 -0.30 2.88 3.27
C TYR A 279 0.05 1.41 3.03
N ALA A 280 -0.28 0.92 1.84
CA ALA A 280 0.04 -0.44 1.40
C ALA A 280 0.47 -0.42 -0.07
N PRO A 281 1.45 -1.25 -0.48
CA PRO A 281 1.71 -1.51 -1.89
C PRO A 281 0.49 -2.16 -2.54
N GLU A 282 0.37 -2.03 -3.86
CA GLU A 282 -0.62 -2.78 -4.64
C GLU A 282 -0.51 -4.29 -4.37
N ASN A 283 -1.66 -4.95 -4.25
CA ASN A 283 -1.74 -6.40 -4.10
C ASN A 283 -2.94 -6.94 -4.88
N ALA A 284 -2.69 -7.53 -6.06
CA ALA A 284 -3.70 -8.19 -6.86
C ALA A 284 -3.42 -9.69 -6.92
N PHE A 285 -4.32 -10.50 -6.37
CA PHE A 285 -4.26 -11.96 -6.38
C PHE A 285 -5.53 -12.54 -6.99
N GLN A 286 -5.46 -13.79 -7.44
CA GLN A 286 -6.61 -14.48 -8.03
C GLN A 286 -7.58 -14.94 -6.94
N TYR A 287 -8.61 -14.14 -6.68
CA TYR A 287 -9.66 -14.51 -5.74
C TYR A 287 -10.60 -15.56 -6.32
N VAL A 288 -10.84 -16.63 -5.55
CA VAL A 288 -11.85 -17.66 -5.85
C VAL A 288 -12.71 -17.85 -4.59
N SER A 289 -13.99 -17.55 -4.71
CA SER A 289 -14.93 -17.62 -3.60
C SER A 289 -14.93 -19.00 -2.92
N GLY A 290 -14.81 -19.00 -1.60
CA GLY A 290 -14.83 -20.21 -0.77
C GLY A 290 -13.54 -21.03 -0.78
N THR A 291 -12.53 -20.65 -1.59
CA THR A 291 -11.26 -21.38 -1.70
C THR A 291 -10.01 -20.51 -1.52
N SER A 292 -10.11 -19.20 -1.72
CA SER A 292 -8.98 -18.29 -1.52
C SER A 292 -8.67 -18.15 -0.04
N ASN A 293 -7.39 -18.26 0.28
CA ASN A 293 -6.89 -18.18 1.64
C ASN A 293 -6.58 -16.73 2.02
N VAL A 294 -6.64 -16.43 3.31
CA VAL A 294 -6.39 -15.09 3.86
C VAL A 294 -4.95 -14.62 3.58
N ASP A 295 -4.00 -15.54 3.46
CA ASP A 295 -2.59 -15.25 3.21
C ASP A 295 -2.31 -14.59 1.86
N GLY A 296 -3.23 -14.67 0.92
CA GLY A 296 -3.14 -13.99 -0.39
C GLY A 296 -3.61 -12.54 -0.37
N THR A 297 -4.33 -12.09 0.65
CA THR A 297 -4.94 -10.78 0.66
C THR A 297 -4.30 -9.81 1.65
N THR A 298 -4.22 -8.56 1.26
CA THR A 298 -3.91 -7.45 2.17
C THR A 298 -5.21 -6.93 2.77
N PHE A 299 -5.26 -6.76 4.09
CA PHE A 299 -6.45 -6.36 4.82
C PHE A 299 -6.13 -5.35 5.91
N ILE A 300 -7.16 -4.74 6.50
CA ILE A 300 -7.03 -3.83 7.64
C ILE A 300 -7.21 -4.62 8.94
N SER A 301 -6.24 -4.52 9.84
CA SER A 301 -6.38 -4.94 11.23
C SER A 301 -6.77 -3.75 12.09
N ILE A 302 -7.82 -3.92 12.85
CA ILE A 302 -8.29 -2.97 13.85
C ILE A 302 -8.03 -3.58 15.23
N SER A 303 -7.39 -2.83 16.13
CA SER A 303 -7.17 -3.24 17.50
C SER A 303 -7.80 -2.26 18.48
N GLY A 304 -8.11 -2.75 19.68
CA GLY A 304 -8.58 -1.91 20.76
C GLY A 304 -8.58 -2.67 22.09
N VAL A 305 -8.80 -1.93 23.16
CA VAL A 305 -8.88 -2.48 24.51
C VAL A 305 -10.34 -2.64 24.90
N PHE A 306 -10.80 -3.88 24.94
CA PHE A 306 -12.16 -4.22 25.38
C PHE A 306 -12.21 -4.45 26.89
N LYS A 307 -13.22 -3.89 27.54
CA LYS A 307 -13.53 -4.15 28.94
C LYS A 307 -14.94 -4.73 29.03
N PRO A 308 -15.13 -6.01 29.45
CA PRO A 308 -16.45 -6.56 29.71
C PRO A 308 -17.17 -5.76 30.83
N ALA A 309 -18.43 -5.45 30.64
CA ALA A 309 -19.23 -4.81 31.69
C ALA A 309 -19.54 -5.76 32.84
N ARG A 310 -19.72 -7.03 32.50
CA ARG A 310 -20.01 -8.11 33.46
C ARG A 310 -19.05 -9.26 33.30
N ILE A 311 -18.81 -9.98 34.39
CA ILE A 311 -17.98 -11.17 34.44
C ILE A 311 -18.69 -12.29 35.18
N ILE A 312 -18.30 -13.52 34.88
CA ILE A 312 -18.72 -14.69 35.62
C ILE A 312 -17.65 -15.02 36.66
N THR A 313 -18.09 -15.25 37.87
CA THR A 313 -17.29 -15.73 39.00
C THR A 313 -17.87 -17.01 39.55
N THR A 314 -17.11 -17.77 40.35
CA THR A 314 -17.65 -18.94 41.08
C THR A 314 -17.86 -18.63 42.55
N VAL A 315 -18.91 -19.17 43.09
CA VAL A 315 -19.19 -19.17 44.55
C VAL A 315 -18.66 -20.44 45.23
N ASN A 316 -18.23 -21.41 44.41
CA ASN A 316 -17.70 -22.69 44.86
C ASN A 316 -16.31 -22.94 44.25
N PRO A 317 -15.26 -23.19 45.05
CA PRO A 317 -13.93 -23.47 44.54
C PRO A 317 -13.82 -24.76 43.71
N SER A 318 -14.83 -25.63 43.81
CA SER A 318 -14.93 -26.86 43.00
C SER A 318 -16.33 -26.94 42.37
N PRO A 319 -16.62 -26.10 41.36
CA PRO A 319 -17.95 -26.04 40.76
C PRO A 319 -18.30 -27.36 40.06
N SER A 320 -19.59 -27.73 40.12
CA SER A 320 -20.14 -28.96 39.53
C SER A 320 -21.40 -28.75 38.69
N SER A 321 -21.97 -27.56 38.73
CA SER A 321 -23.17 -27.18 38.00
C SER A 321 -23.22 -25.69 37.70
N GLY A 322 -24.17 -25.25 36.88
CA GLY A 322 -24.43 -23.84 36.59
C GLY A 322 -24.79 -23.00 37.81
N ALA A 323 -25.36 -23.63 38.88
CA ALA A 323 -25.69 -22.93 40.09
C ALA A 323 -24.48 -22.48 40.93
N ASP A 324 -23.30 -23.02 40.62
CA ASP A 324 -22.04 -22.62 41.26
C ASP A 324 -21.42 -21.35 40.69
N PHE A 325 -22.03 -20.77 39.63
CA PHE A 325 -21.55 -19.55 38.98
C PHE A 325 -22.53 -18.40 39.16
N GLU A 326 -22.00 -17.21 39.29
CA GLU A 326 -22.78 -15.98 39.38
C GLU A 326 -22.20 -14.89 38.41
N ILE A 327 -23.11 -14.05 37.92
CA ILE A 327 -22.74 -12.89 37.08
C ILE A 327 -22.58 -11.68 38.00
N LYS A 328 -21.45 -10.99 37.89
CA LYS A 328 -21.16 -9.76 38.62
C LYS A 328 -20.77 -8.62 37.67
N ASP A 329 -20.99 -7.41 38.12
CA ASP A 329 -20.42 -6.24 37.41
C ASP A 329 -18.90 -6.30 37.50
N ASN A 330 -18.24 -5.98 36.38
CA ASN A 330 -16.77 -5.98 36.29
C ASN A 330 -16.19 -4.72 36.92
N ALA A 331 -15.65 -4.85 38.13
CA ALA A 331 -14.95 -3.76 38.82
C ALA A 331 -13.51 -3.56 38.37
N SER A 332 -12.95 -4.46 37.54
CA SER A 332 -11.57 -4.33 37.05
C SER A 332 -11.41 -3.13 36.14
N PRO A 333 -10.25 -2.45 36.14
CA PRO A 333 -9.98 -1.36 35.21
C PRO A 333 -9.92 -1.85 33.75
N ALA A 334 -10.02 -0.91 32.80
CA ALA A 334 -9.70 -1.21 31.40
C ALA A 334 -8.24 -1.67 31.29
N GLY A 335 -7.95 -2.55 30.35
CA GLY A 335 -6.61 -3.13 30.21
C GLY A 335 -6.32 -4.32 31.14
N THR A 336 -7.30 -4.78 31.91
CA THR A 336 -7.19 -6.04 32.66
C THR A 336 -7.34 -7.22 31.72
N THR A 337 -6.44 -8.20 31.82
CA THR A 337 -6.57 -9.48 31.11
C THR A 337 -7.87 -10.17 31.48
N PHE A 338 -8.62 -10.66 30.50
CA PHE A 338 -9.81 -11.41 30.64
C PHE A 338 -9.86 -12.64 29.74
N TYR A 339 -10.77 -13.55 30.02
CA TYR A 339 -10.94 -14.81 29.31
C TYR A 339 -12.37 -14.93 28.80
N VAL A 340 -12.53 -15.58 27.64
CA VAL A 340 -13.85 -15.74 27.01
C VAL A 340 -14.17 -17.21 26.82
N VAL A 341 -15.37 -17.63 27.27
CA VAL A 341 -15.97 -18.93 26.90
C VAL A 341 -17.18 -18.64 26.02
N ARG A 342 -17.09 -18.97 24.71
CA ARG A 342 -18.22 -18.86 23.79
C ARG A 342 -19.04 -20.15 23.79
N THR A 343 -20.31 -20.04 24.07
CA THR A 343 -21.25 -21.16 24.07
C THR A 343 -21.85 -21.40 22.70
N ALA A 344 -22.58 -22.49 22.50
CA ALA A 344 -23.10 -22.92 21.20
C ALA A 344 -24.06 -21.91 20.51
N ASP A 345 -24.63 -21.01 21.28
CA ASP A 345 -25.47 -19.90 20.83
C ASP A 345 -24.71 -18.62 20.58
N GLU A 346 -23.37 -18.72 20.43
CA GLU A 346 -22.42 -17.60 20.18
C GLU A 346 -22.37 -16.56 21.32
N ILE A 347 -22.95 -16.86 22.50
CA ILE A 347 -22.86 -15.96 23.64
C ILE A 347 -21.44 -15.99 24.21
N ALA A 348 -20.83 -14.81 24.34
CA ALA A 348 -19.54 -14.63 25.00
C ALA A 348 -19.73 -14.50 26.51
N ASN A 349 -19.14 -15.42 27.26
CA ASN A 349 -19.09 -15.40 28.72
C ASN A 349 -17.69 -14.93 29.15
N TYR A 350 -17.60 -13.91 30.00
CA TYR A 350 -16.38 -13.24 30.37
C TYR A 350 -15.92 -13.58 31.78
N PHE A 351 -14.61 -13.79 31.94
CA PHE A 351 -13.97 -14.16 33.21
C PHE A 351 -12.70 -13.32 33.41
N ILE A 352 -12.39 -12.95 34.65
CA ILE A 352 -11.10 -12.35 35.03
C ILE A 352 -10.13 -13.41 35.55
N ASP A 353 -10.65 -14.56 35.99
CA ASP A 353 -9.84 -15.69 36.44
C ASP A 353 -9.87 -16.81 35.40
N GLY A 354 -8.70 -17.17 34.87
CA GLY A 354 -8.55 -18.20 33.84
C GLY A 354 -8.89 -19.61 34.36
N SER A 355 -8.70 -19.88 35.66
CA SER A 355 -9.07 -21.18 36.24
C SER A 355 -10.58 -21.32 36.30
N VAL A 356 -11.30 -20.27 36.61
CA VAL A 356 -12.77 -20.25 36.61
C VAL A 356 -13.31 -20.39 35.18
N ALA A 357 -12.67 -19.72 34.19
CA ALA A 357 -13.03 -19.86 32.80
C ALA A 357 -12.88 -21.31 32.31
N GLN A 358 -11.74 -21.96 32.63
CA GLN A 358 -11.50 -23.36 32.27
C GLN A 358 -12.54 -24.28 32.92
N GLN A 359 -12.81 -24.15 34.23
CA GLN A 359 -13.82 -24.95 34.92
C GLN A 359 -15.23 -24.78 34.33
N TYR A 360 -15.60 -23.55 33.99
CA TYR A 360 -16.87 -23.26 33.31
C TYR A 360 -16.95 -23.95 31.94
N ALA A 361 -15.91 -23.86 31.13
CA ALA A 361 -15.86 -24.51 29.82
C ALA A 361 -15.92 -26.04 29.94
N ASP A 362 -15.18 -26.64 30.89
CA ASP A 362 -15.16 -28.08 31.12
C ASP A 362 -16.56 -28.59 31.51
N LEU A 363 -17.28 -27.85 32.34
CA LEU A 363 -18.67 -28.21 32.75
C LEU A 363 -19.66 -28.03 31.58
N CYS A 364 -19.50 -27.03 30.74
CA CYS A 364 -20.27 -26.87 29.49
C CYS A 364 -20.05 -28.08 28.55
N ILE A 365 -18.79 -28.48 28.36
CA ILE A 365 -18.40 -29.62 27.52
C ILE A 365 -18.97 -30.93 28.07
N ALA A 366 -18.94 -31.09 29.40
CA ALA A 366 -19.52 -32.26 30.11
C ALA A 366 -21.05 -32.30 30.12
N GLY A 367 -21.72 -31.23 29.67
CA GLY A 367 -23.19 -31.13 29.73
C GLY A 367 -23.73 -31.13 31.17
N ALA A 368 -22.99 -30.51 32.10
CA ALA A 368 -23.38 -30.46 33.49
C ALA A 368 -24.69 -29.69 33.70
N THR A 369 -25.43 -30.02 34.76
CA THR A 369 -26.74 -29.44 35.03
C THR A 369 -26.70 -27.92 35.10
N GLY A 370 -27.54 -27.25 34.33
CA GLY A 370 -27.65 -25.79 34.31
C GLY A 370 -26.52 -25.07 33.54
N MET A 371 -25.65 -25.82 32.85
CA MET A 371 -24.63 -25.24 31.96
C MET A 371 -25.18 -25.10 30.54
N PRO A 372 -24.81 -24.01 29.81
CA PRO A 372 -25.15 -23.89 28.41
C PRO A 372 -24.36 -24.90 27.55
N PRO A 373 -24.91 -25.33 26.41
CA PRO A 373 -24.21 -26.25 25.51
C PRO A 373 -22.94 -25.60 24.93
N PHE A 374 -21.90 -26.42 24.70
CA PHE A 374 -20.63 -26.01 24.12
C PHE A 374 -20.26 -26.95 22.97
N HIS A 375 -19.65 -26.41 21.93
CA HIS A 375 -19.19 -27.19 20.77
C HIS A 375 -17.67 -27.15 20.66
N GLY A 376 -17.07 -28.33 20.52
CA GLY A 376 -15.62 -28.47 20.30
C GLY A 376 -14.79 -28.48 21.57
N ASN A 377 -13.54 -28.09 21.47
CA ASN A 377 -12.59 -28.04 22.58
C ASN A 377 -12.35 -26.59 23.01
N TYR A 378 -12.22 -26.39 24.32
CA TYR A 378 -11.81 -25.11 24.87
C TYR A 378 -10.30 -25.11 25.17
N VAL A 379 -9.58 -24.12 24.63
CA VAL A 379 -8.16 -23.88 24.90
C VAL A 379 -8.03 -22.49 25.51
N LEU A 380 -7.65 -22.44 26.80
CA LEU A 380 -7.59 -21.19 27.54
C LEU A 380 -6.71 -20.15 26.86
N ALA A 381 -5.52 -20.56 26.35
CA ALA A 381 -4.58 -19.66 25.69
C ALA A 381 -5.17 -18.97 24.47
N ASP A 382 -5.98 -19.68 23.67
CA ASP A 382 -6.61 -19.15 22.45
C ASP A 382 -7.79 -18.22 22.76
N ASN A 383 -8.22 -18.14 24.02
CA ASN A 383 -9.33 -17.34 24.51
C ASN A 383 -8.90 -16.32 25.59
N THR A 384 -7.60 -16.02 25.66
CA THR A 384 -7.01 -15.08 26.62
C THR A 384 -6.79 -13.72 25.93
N TYR A 385 -7.45 -12.70 26.43
CA TYR A 385 -7.33 -11.31 25.99
C TYR A 385 -6.37 -10.56 26.91
N THR A 386 -5.09 -10.65 26.60
CA THR A 386 -4.02 -10.03 27.41
C THR A 386 -4.18 -8.51 27.39
N ASP A 387 -4.17 -7.90 28.58
CA ASP A 387 -4.37 -6.46 28.78
C ASP A 387 -5.67 -5.92 28.12
N GLY A 388 -6.66 -6.81 27.94
CA GLY A 388 -7.91 -6.46 27.28
C GLY A 388 -7.84 -6.25 25.78
N VAL A 389 -6.69 -6.45 25.15
CA VAL A 389 -6.48 -6.17 23.72
C VAL A 389 -7.20 -7.23 22.87
N CYS A 390 -7.90 -6.74 21.85
CA CYS A 390 -8.52 -7.59 20.84
C CYS A 390 -8.34 -6.99 19.43
N TYR A 391 -8.55 -7.85 18.42
CA TYR A 391 -8.28 -7.54 17.03
C TYR A 391 -9.46 -7.92 16.13
N PHE A 392 -9.68 -7.10 15.10
CA PHE A 392 -10.69 -7.33 14.07
C PHE A 392 -10.01 -7.22 12.70
N HIS A 393 -10.35 -8.13 11.82
CA HIS A 393 -9.82 -8.10 10.45
C HIS A 393 -10.92 -7.61 9.51
N VAL A 394 -10.67 -6.49 8.81
CA VAL A 394 -11.57 -5.88 7.85
C VAL A 394 -10.99 -6.11 6.46
N PHE A 395 -11.63 -6.99 5.70
CA PHE A 395 -11.28 -7.24 4.31
C PHE A 395 -11.94 -6.16 3.43
N VAL A 396 -11.13 -5.52 2.61
CA VAL A 396 -11.58 -4.39 1.79
C VAL A 396 -11.89 -4.83 0.37
N ASN A 397 -12.63 -4.00 -0.37
CA ASN A 397 -12.90 -4.16 -1.80
C ASN A 397 -13.64 -5.47 -2.16
N GLY A 398 -14.46 -6.01 -1.24
CA GLY A 398 -15.19 -7.26 -1.48
C GLY A 398 -16.16 -7.22 -2.67
N ASP A 399 -16.72 -6.04 -2.98
CA ASP A 399 -17.69 -5.81 -4.05
C ASP A 399 -17.03 -5.29 -5.35
N ALA A 400 -15.71 -5.38 -5.45
CA ALA A 400 -14.99 -4.93 -6.65
C ALA A 400 -15.48 -5.67 -7.90
N THR A 401 -15.57 -4.91 -8.99
CA THR A 401 -15.98 -5.42 -10.31
C THR A 401 -14.91 -5.09 -11.35
N THR A 402 -14.93 -5.82 -12.44
CA THR A 402 -14.03 -5.60 -13.58
C THR A 402 -13.82 -4.11 -13.88
N PRO A 403 -12.56 -3.63 -14.04
CA PRO A 403 -11.33 -4.41 -14.19
C PRO A 403 -10.65 -4.83 -12.88
N GLN A 404 -11.21 -4.55 -11.74
CA GLN A 404 -10.73 -4.96 -10.43
C GLN A 404 -11.32 -6.31 -10.02
N ALA A 405 -10.60 -7.05 -9.16
CA ALA A 405 -11.10 -8.29 -8.57
C ALA A 405 -11.38 -8.10 -7.07
N PRO A 406 -12.34 -8.86 -6.49
CA PRO A 406 -12.68 -8.77 -5.07
C PRO A 406 -11.47 -8.99 -4.16
N TYR A 407 -11.46 -8.31 -3.01
CA TYR A 407 -10.46 -8.40 -1.95
C TYR A 407 -9.02 -8.04 -2.35
N ASN A 408 -8.87 -7.39 -3.50
CA ASN A 408 -7.60 -6.84 -3.97
C ASN A 408 -7.50 -5.35 -3.66
N ILE A 409 -6.29 -4.87 -3.49
CA ILE A 409 -5.99 -3.45 -3.37
C ILE A 409 -5.16 -3.00 -4.56
N TYR A 410 -5.53 -1.86 -5.11
CA TYR A 410 -4.86 -1.30 -6.27
C TYR A 410 -4.21 0.03 -5.93
N ARG A 411 -3.14 0.35 -6.62
CA ARG A 411 -2.46 1.64 -6.48
C ARG A 411 -3.42 2.79 -6.69
N ASN A 412 -3.14 3.90 -6.02
CA ASN A 412 -3.93 5.13 -6.09
C ASN A 412 -5.40 4.97 -5.65
N GLN A 413 -5.72 3.94 -4.83
CA GLN A 413 -7.01 3.81 -4.14
C GLN A 413 -6.91 4.36 -2.71
N TYR A 414 -8.00 4.94 -2.25
CA TYR A 414 -8.18 5.35 -0.86
C TYR A 414 -9.38 4.60 -0.25
N PHE A 415 -9.11 3.87 0.82
CA PHE A 415 -10.09 3.11 1.58
C PHE A 415 -10.46 3.88 2.84
N LYS A 416 -11.74 4.31 2.93
CA LYS A 416 -12.31 4.97 4.10
C LYS A 416 -13.11 3.94 4.88
N ILE A 417 -12.68 3.64 6.11
CA ILE A 417 -13.31 2.65 6.97
C ILE A 417 -14.09 3.36 8.07
N THR A 418 -15.41 3.25 8.05
CA THR A 418 -16.30 3.80 9.09
C THR A 418 -16.76 2.67 10.02
N ILE A 419 -16.30 2.70 11.26
CA ILE A 419 -16.68 1.72 12.28
C ILE A 419 -17.97 2.16 12.95
N ASN A 420 -19.02 1.40 12.75
CA ASN A 420 -20.35 1.70 13.28
C ASN A 420 -20.63 1.00 14.61
N SER A 421 -20.09 -0.19 14.79
CA SER A 421 -20.33 -0.95 16.02
C SER A 421 -19.27 -2.03 16.29
N ILE A 422 -19.15 -2.39 17.54
CA ILE A 422 -18.45 -3.60 18.00
C ILE A 422 -19.48 -4.52 18.63
N GLN A 423 -19.64 -5.73 18.09
CA GLN A 423 -20.65 -6.69 18.55
C GLN A 423 -20.16 -7.57 19.71
N ALA A 424 -18.87 -7.89 19.70
CA ALA A 424 -18.17 -8.66 20.73
C ALA A 424 -16.67 -8.36 20.62
N PRO A 425 -15.85 -8.70 21.62
CA PRO A 425 -14.40 -8.66 21.44
C PRO A 425 -14.01 -9.56 20.28
N GLY A 426 -13.16 -9.04 19.39
CA GLY A 426 -12.67 -9.76 18.23
C GLY A 426 -11.75 -10.92 18.59
N ASN A 427 -10.66 -11.09 17.87
CA ASN A 427 -9.67 -12.12 18.17
C ASN A 427 -8.74 -11.68 19.31
N PRO A 428 -8.27 -12.59 20.17
CA PRO A 428 -7.33 -12.27 21.25
C PRO A 428 -5.90 -12.00 20.74
N SER A 429 -5.62 -12.31 19.48
CA SER A 429 -4.35 -12.01 18.82
C SER A 429 -4.59 -11.51 17.40
N ASP A 430 -3.60 -10.79 16.85
CA ASP A 430 -3.63 -10.32 15.45
C ASP A 430 -3.20 -11.42 14.46
N ASN A 431 -3.09 -12.65 14.92
CA ASN A 431 -2.82 -13.79 14.08
C ASN A 431 -4.07 -14.18 13.29
N PHE A 432 -3.87 -14.56 12.05
CA PHE A 432 -4.92 -15.12 11.21
C PHE A 432 -4.50 -16.50 10.71
N ASP A 433 -5.50 -17.36 10.44
CA ASP A 433 -5.26 -18.68 9.91
C ASP A 433 -5.11 -18.58 8.38
N ASN A 434 -3.90 -18.78 7.90
CA ASN A 434 -3.56 -18.71 6.48
C ASN A 434 -4.33 -19.70 5.61
N ASN A 435 -4.87 -20.75 6.20
CA ASN A 435 -5.57 -21.80 5.47
C ASN A 435 -7.10 -21.63 5.44
N LYS A 436 -7.61 -20.57 6.04
CA LYS A 436 -9.04 -20.27 6.01
C LYS A 436 -9.40 -19.42 4.79
N PRO A 437 -10.58 -19.64 4.22
CA PRO A 437 -11.15 -18.73 3.23
C PRO A 437 -11.33 -17.32 3.83
N ILE A 438 -11.26 -16.30 2.97
CA ILE A 438 -11.61 -14.93 3.33
C ILE A 438 -13.09 -14.92 3.77
N GLN A 439 -13.36 -14.47 4.98
CA GLN A 439 -14.72 -14.36 5.51
C GLN A 439 -15.01 -12.89 5.83
N PRO A 440 -16.20 -12.40 5.47
CA PRO A 440 -16.64 -11.08 5.90
C PRO A 440 -16.66 -10.99 7.44
N ASN A 441 -16.43 -9.81 7.95
CA ASN A 441 -16.28 -9.51 9.38
C ASN A 441 -17.49 -9.96 10.22
N SER A 442 -17.25 -10.71 11.29
CA SER A 442 -18.31 -11.26 12.14
C SER A 442 -18.59 -10.45 13.41
N TRP A 443 -17.63 -9.67 13.91
CA TRP A 443 -17.73 -9.01 15.22
C TRP A 443 -17.65 -7.49 15.19
N ILE A 444 -17.34 -6.91 14.04
CA ILE A 444 -17.27 -5.47 13.82
C ILE A 444 -18.23 -5.07 12.70
N GLY A 445 -19.06 -4.06 12.93
CA GLY A 445 -19.83 -3.40 11.90
C GLY A 445 -18.99 -2.25 11.33
N ALA A 446 -18.47 -2.44 10.15
CA ALA A 446 -17.66 -1.42 9.46
C ALA A 446 -18.11 -1.30 8.01
N ASP A 447 -18.33 -0.06 7.56
CA ASP A 447 -18.51 0.26 6.16
C ASP A 447 -17.16 0.64 5.54
N VAL A 448 -16.90 0.13 4.34
CA VAL A 448 -15.69 0.43 3.58
C VAL A 448 -16.09 1.15 2.30
N GLU A 449 -15.71 2.40 2.18
CA GLU A 449 -15.85 3.18 0.96
C GLU A 449 -14.49 3.20 0.23
N VAL A 450 -14.50 2.88 -1.06
CA VAL A 450 -13.33 2.97 -1.93
C VAL A 450 -13.48 4.17 -2.84
N VAL A 451 -12.61 5.16 -2.67
CA VAL A 451 -12.60 6.37 -3.49
C VAL A 451 -11.30 6.48 -4.28
N PRO A 452 -11.31 7.11 -5.47
CA PRO A 452 -10.07 7.49 -6.13
C PRO A 452 -9.28 8.43 -5.21
N TRP A 453 -7.99 8.19 -5.10
CA TRP A 453 -7.08 9.05 -4.33
C TRP A 453 -6.67 10.31 -5.14
N GLU A 454 -7.53 10.75 -6.07
CA GLU A 454 -7.22 11.78 -7.04
C GLU A 454 -8.47 12.53 -7.52
N VAL A 455 -8.30 13.82 -7.78
CA VAL A 455 -9.20 14.60 -8.65
C VAL A 455 -8.55 14.71 -10.03
N ILE A 456 -9.16 14.14 -11.05
CA ILE A 456 -8.80 14.43 -12.44
C ILE A 456 -9.51 15.74 -12.82
N GLU A 457 -8.78 16.85 -12.90
CA GLU A 457 -9.27 18.00 -13.67
C GLU A 457 -9.02 17.66 -15.14
N GLU A 458 -10.09 17.35 -15.87
CA GLU A 458 -10.05 17.39 -17.32
C GLU A 458 -10.02 18.87 -17.74
N ASP A 459 -8.85 19.36 -18.12
CA ASP A 459 -8.72 20.60 -18.87
C ASP A 459 -9.36 20.37 -20.25
N HIS A 460 -10.61 20.75 -20.37
CA HIS A 460 -11.21 21.00 -21.67
C HIS A 460 -10.77 22.37 -22.13
N ASP A 461 -9.65 22.43 -22.86
CA ASP A 461 -9.36 23.56 -23.73
C ASP A 461 -10.48 23.66 -24.77
N LEU A 462 -11.29 24.72 -24.66
CA LEU A 462 -12.26 25.16 -25.67
C LEU A 462 -11.56 25.99 -26.76
#